data_26928f44794afa761b6d588b79c10b4a
#
_entry.id   26928f44794afa761b6d588b79c10b4a
#
_cell.length_a   1.000
_cell.length_b   1.000
_cell.length_c   1.000
_cell.angle_alpha   90.00
_cell.angle_beta   90.00
_cell.angle_gamma   90.00
#
_symmetry.space_group_name_H-M   'P 1'
#
loop_
_entity.id
_entity.type
_entity.pdbx_description
1 polymer ?
#
loop_
_entity_poly.entity_id
_entity_poly.type
_entity_poly.pdbx_seq_one_letter_code
_entity_poly.pdbx_strand_id
1 'polypeptide(L)'
;THYVNCTGLPAEGQRTTARDVARLSAAVFSHENYYDFSKIWLDEVDHGDGRVTQLTNTNKLIRLYDGCDGGKTGSTSEAGYCVSATARRGGMRLIAVVLGAPSGSERFDAAAEMLDYGFANYRLYPVAQRGARIRGQMPVTGGEQSGVSLALDGELTLLVAKGDEQSVQLSPNLPESLAAPVDAGDPAGTVDVIVDGKTVASIPVVTMEAVAGRGIRPALQRFWQNWAADF
;
A
#
# COMPACT_ATOMS: atom_id res chain seq x y z
N THR A 1 -6.49 19.51 15.67
CA THR A 1 -7.87 19.00 15.68
C THR A 1 -8.36 18.76 17.10
N HIS A 2 -9.59 19.14 17.37
CA HIS A 2 -10.30 18.87 18.62
C HIS A 2 -11.75 18.49 18.29
N TYR A 3 -12.11 17.24 18.49
CA TYR A 3 -13.49 16.77 18.36
C TYR A 3 -14.14 16.71 19.75
N VAL A 4 -15.28 17.38 19.90
CA VAL A 4 -16.04 17.44 21.16
C VAL A 4 -17.09 16.31 21.21
N ASN A 5 -17.57 15.86 20.05
CA ASN A 5 -18.53 14.79 19.92
C ASN A 5 -18.22 13.91 18.70
N CYS A 6 -18.85 12.75 18.64
CA CYS A 6 -18.74 11.80 17.52
C CYS A 6 -19.82 11.99 16.44
N THR A 7 -20.78 12.87 16.65
CA THR A 7 -21.93 13.07 15.75
C THR A 7 -21.64 14.07 14.63
N GLY A 8 -20.66 14.97 14.84
CA GLY A 8 -20.35 16.07 13.95
C GLY A 8 -21.33 17.26 14.06
N LEU A 9 -22.21 17.25 15.06
CA LEU A 9 -23.05 18.40 15.36
C LEU A 9 -22.22 19.53 15.97
N PRO A 10 -22.61 20.81 15.75
CA PRO A 10 -21.90 21.95 16.29
C PRO A 10 -21.72 21.85 17.80
N ALA A 11 -20.52 22.13 18.28
CA ALA A 11 -20.17 22.20 19.69
C ALA A 11 -19.04 23.21 19.89
N GLU A 12 -19.06 23.93 21.00
CA GLU A 12 -18.02 24.91 21.32
C GLU A 12 -16.64 24.26 21.35
N GLY A 13 -15.66 24.89 20.68
CA GLY A 13 -14.29 24.39 20.59
C GLY A 13 -14.04 23.27 19.58
N GLN A 14 -15.09 22.77 18.90
CA GLN A 14 -14.91 21.76 17.85
C GLN A 14 -14.22 22.36 16.62
N ARG A 15 -13.05 21.80 16.25
CA ARG A 15 -12.24 22.29 15.13
C ARG A 15 -11.38 21.18 14.53
N THR A 16 -11.15 21.26 13.22
CA THR A 16 -10.30 20.33 12.50
C THR A 16 -9.56 21.01 11.36
N THR A 17 -8.68 20.26 10.68
CA THR A 17 -8.01 20.68 9.44
C THR A 17 -8.27 19.63 8.36
N ALA A 18 -8.20 20.02 7.09
CA ALA A 18 -8.34 19.08 5.97
C ALA A 18 -7.29 17.95 6.05
N ARG A 19 -6.06 18.25 6.50
CA ARG A 19 -4.99 17.25 6.70
C ARG A 19 -5.36 16.20 7.76
N ASP A 20 -5.92 16.63 8.88
CA ASP A 20 -6.29 15.70 9.95
C ASP A 20 -7.50 14.85 9.55
N VAL A 21 -8.47 15.45 8.84
CA VAL A 21 -9.60 14.69 8.26
C VAL A 21 -9.10 13.68 7.24
N ALA A 22 -8.11 14.03 6.39
CA ALA A 22 -7.53 13.09 5.43
C ALA A 22 -6.84 11.91 6.13
N ARG A 23 -6.10 12.14 7.22
CA ARG A 23 -5.48 11.08 8.03
C ARG A 23 -6.52 10.18 8.68
N LEU A 24 -7.57 10.75 9.27
CA LEU A 24 -8.68 9.99 9.85
C LEU A 24 -9.39 9.17 8.77
N SER A 25 -9.65 9.78 7.62
CA SER A 25 -10.26 9.11 6.47
C SER A 25 -9.40 7.95 5.96
N ALA A 26 -8.08 8.12 5.88
CA ALA A 26 -7.17 7.05 5.49
C ALA A 26 -7.27 5.84 6.43
N ALA A 27 -7.37 6.07 7.74
CA ALA A 27 -7.57 5.01 8.72
C ALA A 27 -8.91 4.30 8.54
N VAL A 28 -10.01 5.04 8.30
CA VAL A 28 -11.33 4.45 8.03
C VAL A 28 -11.34 3.67 6.73
N PHE A 29 -10.75 4.23 5.68
CA PHE A 29 -10.73 3.63 4.35
C PHE A 29 -9.74 2.47 4.19
N SER A 30 -8.95 2.15 5.22
CA SER A 30 -8.15 0.92 5.27
C SER A 30 -8.98 -0.33 5.63
N HIS A 31 -10.23 -0.16 6.08
CA HIS A 31 -11.13 -1.25 6.41
C HIS A 31 -11.96 -1.66 5.20
N GLU A 32 -11.73 -2.84 4.65
CA GLU A 32 -12.41 -3.31 3.42
C GLU A 32 -13.94 -3.38 3.58
N ASN A 33 -14.45 -3.78 4.74
CA ASN A 33 -15.89 -3.84 5.02
C ASN A 33 -16.59 -2.47 4.99
N TYR A 34 -15.83 -1.36 5.06
CA TYR A 34 -16.39 -0.02 4.90
C TYR A 34 -17.06 0.15 3.52
N TYR A 35 -16.48 -0.43 2.48
CA TYR A 35 -16.94 -0.27 1.10
C TYR A 35 -18.20 -1.08 0.79
N ASP A 36 -18.54 -2.07 1.60
CA ASP A 36 -19.80 -2.82 1.45
C ASP A 36 -21.01 -1.91 1.59
N PHE A 37 -20.88 -0.87 2.40
CA PHE A 37 -21.95 0.09 2.70
C PHE A 37 -21.74 1.44 1.99
N SER A 38 -20.53 1.98 1.97
CA SER A 38 -20.27 3.35 1.53
C SER A 38 -20.54 3.59 0.05
N LYS A 39 -20.42 2.56 -0.79
CA LYS A 39 -20.67 2.61 -2.24
C LYS A 39 -22.15 2.50 -2.62
N ILE A 40 -23.04 2.17 -1.68
CA ILE A 40 -24.47 2.04 -1.95
C ILE A 40 -25.03 3.44 -2.26
N TRP A 41 -25.66 3.59 -3.44
CA TRP A 41 -26.28 4.85 -3.84
C TRP A 41 -27.71 5.01 -3.31
N LEU A 42 -28.51 3.97 -3.43
CA LEU A 42 -29.90 3.92 -2.96
C LEU A 42 -30.10 2.68 -2.10
N ASP A 43 -30.86 2.84 -1.03
CA ASP A 43 -31.24 1.75 -0.13
C ASP A 43 -32.62 2.04 0.46
N GLU A 44 -33.21 1.07 1.09
CA GLU A 44 -34.54 1.17 1.70
C GLU A 44 -34.55 0.60 3.10
N VAL A 45 -35.25 1.27 3.99
CA VAL A 45 -35.53 0.78 5.36
C VAL A 45 -37.01 0.48 5.45
N ASP A 46 -37.35 -0.80 5.58
CA ASP A 46 -38.71 -1.25 5.94
C ASP A 46 -38.87 -1.18 7.44
N HIS A 47 -39.88 -0.43 7.92
CA HIS A 47 -40.20 -0.25 9.34
C HIS A 47 -41.10 -1.36 9.92
N GLY A 48 -41.55 -2.32 9.07
CA GLY A 48 -42.37 -3.45 9.48
C GLY A 48 -43.86 -3.11 9.72
N ASP A 49 -44.24 -1.84 9.56
CA ASP A 49 -45.63 -1.34 9.70
C ASP A 49 -46.21 -0.87 8.34
N GLY A 50 -45.59 -1.29 7.24
CA GLY A 50 -45.98 -0.90 5.89
C GLY A 50 -45.35 0.42 5.44
N ARG A 51 -44.52 1.08 6.27
CA ARG A 51 -43.75 2.25 5.88
C ARG A 51 -42.38 1.84 5.39
N VAL A 52 -41.98 2.38 4.26
CA VAL A 52 -40.67 2.21 3.68
C VAL A 52 -40.02 3.60 3.55
N THR A 53 -38.80 3.74 4.05
CA THR A 53 -38.01 4.96 3.88
C THR A 53 -36.89 4.71 2.86
N GLN A 54 -36.93 5.44 1.75
CA GLN A 54 -35.82 5.41 0.78
C GLN A 54 -34.67 6.27 1.27
N LEU A 55 -33.47 5.71 1.19
CA LEU A 55 -32.21 6.35 1.55
C LEU A 55 -31.40 6.60 0.29
N THR A 56 -30.88 7.81 0.15
CA THR A 56 -29.99 8.19 -0.93
C THR A 56 -28.65 8.61 -0.36
N ASN A 57 -27.56 8.13 -0.92
CA ASN A 57 -26.23 8.54 -0.50
C ASN A 57 -26.03 10.05 -0.70
N THR A 58 -25.64 10.72 0.36
CA THR A 58 -25.40 12.17 0.31
C THR A 58 -24.12 12.55 -0.43
N ASN A 59 -23.20 11.59 -0.63
CA ASN A 59 -22.00 11.76 -1.45
C ASN A 59 -22.34 11.50 -2.93
N LYS A 60 -22.65 12.54 -3.67
CA LYS A 60 -22.99 12.44 -5.09
C LYS A 60 -21.86 11.89 -5.98
N LEU A 61 -20.60 11.96 -5.53
CA LEU A 61 -19.47 11.44 -6.28
C LEU A 61 -19.51 9.92 -6.46
N ILE A 62 -20.21 9.20 -5.58
CA ILE A 62 -20.45 7.74 -5.74
C ILE A 62 -21.06 7.42 -7.11
N ARG A 63 -21.89 8.30 -7.63
CA ARG A 63 -22.56 8.13 -8.93
C ARG A 63 -21.91 8.93 -10.05
N LEU A 64 -21.33 10.09 -9.73
CA LEU A 64 -20.90 11.07 -10.73
C LEU A 64 -19.40 11.02 -11.03
N TYR A 65 -18.60 10.35 -10.18
CA TYR A 65 -17.15 10.32 -10.33
C TYR A 65 -16.65 8.87 -10.46
N ASP A 66 -15.99 8.57 -11.57
CA ASP A 66 -15.45 7.24 -11.84
C ASP A 66 -14.45 6.79 -10.77
N GLY A 67 -14.68 5.58 -10.24
CA GLY A 67 -13.86 5.00 -9.17
C GLY A 67 -14.17 5.49 -7.77
N CYS A 68 -15.11 6.44 -7.57
CA CYS A 68 -15.53 6.84 -6.23
C CYS A 68 -16.36 5.74 -5.58
N ASP A 69 -15.91 5.26 -4.43
CA ASP A 69 -16.51 4.13 -3.70
C ASP A 69 -16.78 4.43 -2.22
N GLY A 70 -16.56 5.67 -1.77
CA GLY A 70 -16.81 6.03 -0.40
C GLY A 70 -16.57 7.49 -0.07
N GLY A 71 -16.78 7.78 1.18
CA GLY A 71 -16.58 9.10 1.77
C GLY A 71 -17.70 9.52 2.70
N LYS A 72 -17.56 10.71 3.27
CA LYS A 72 -18.52 11.31 4.18
C LYS A 72 -18.73 12.77 3.89
N THR A 73 -19.99 13.19 3.83
CA THR A 73 -20.38 14.60 3.71
C THR A 73 -20.82 15.16 5.05
N GLY A 74 -20.73 16.46 5.20
CA GLY A 74 -21.30 17.20 6.29
C GLY A 74 -21.58 18.65 5.90
N SER A 75 -22.51 19.30 6.58
CA SER A 75 -22.70 20.74 6.43
C SER A 75 -23.33 21.32 7.68
N THR A 76 -22.86 22.48 8.08
CA THR A 76 -23.47 23.33 9.10
C THR A 76 -23.37 24.77 8.63
N SER A 77 -24.12 25.68 9.26
CA SER A 77 -24.02 27.12 8.95
C SER A 77 -22.60 27.67 9.16
N GLU A 78 -21.87 27.12 10.15
CA GLU A 78 -20.54 27.58 10.51
C GLU A 78 -19.44 26.92 9.66
N ALA A 79 -19.56 25.62 9.40
CA ALA A 79 -18.55 24.86 8.69
C ALA A 79 -18.69 24.93 7.16
N GLY A 80 -19.79 25.46 6.64
CA GLY A 80 -20.10 25.40 5.21
C GLY A 80 -20.33 23.94 4.74
N TYR A 81 -20.09 23.68 3.47
CA TYR A 81 -20.26 22.36 2.89
C TYR A 81 -18.93 21.62 2.86
N CYS A 82 -18.91 20.42 3.46
CA CYS A 82 -17.71 19.62 3.62
C CYS A 82 -17.88 18.24 2.98
N VAL A 83 -16.78 17.68 2.45
CA VAL A 83 -16.69 16.30 1.99
C VAL A 83 -15.29 15.74 2.21
N SER A 84 -15.22 14.49 2.65
CA SER A 84 -14.07 13.63 2.48
C SER A 84 -14.49 12.53 1.51
N ALA A 85 -13.94 12.50 0.32
CA ALA A 85 -14.25 11.52 -0.71
C ALA A 85 -13.03 10.64 -1.00
N THR A 86 -13.28 9.36 -1.36
CA THR A 86 -12.23 8.46 -1.80
C THR A 86 -12.60 7.84 -3.14
N ALA A 87 -11.58 7.68 -3.99
CA ALA A 87 -11.71 6.99 -5.28
C ALA A 87 -10.51 6.07 -5.51
N ARG A 88 -10.75 4.97 -6.24
CA ARG A 88 -9.71 3.98 -6.60
C ARG A 88 -9.71 3.74 -8.10
N ARG A 89 -8.54 3.92 -8.74
CA ARG A 89 -8.31 3.62 -10.16
C ARG A 89 -6.97 2.91 -10.33
N GLY A 90 -6.93 1.82 -11.07
CA GLY A 90 -5.68 1.09 -11.35
C GLY A 90 -4.90 0.67 -10.10
N GLY A 91 -5.61 0.31 -9.02
CA GLY A 91 -4.98 -0.04 -7.73
C GLY A 91 -4.67 1.16 -6.84
N MET A 92 -4.50 2.36 -7.38
CA MET A 92 -4.22 3.58 -6.62
C MET A 92 -5.50 4.13 -6.00
N ARG A 93 -5.47 4.38 -4.68
CA ARG A 93 -6.54 5.05 -3.94
C ARG A 93 -6.12 6.45 -3.58
N LEU A 94 -7.00 7.41 -3.81
CA LEU A 94 -6.84 8.80 -3.41
C LEU A 94 -7.96 9.22 -2.46
N ILE A 95 -7.66 10.22 -1.65
CA ILE A 95 -8.60 10.85 -0.72
C ILE A 95 -8.55 12.35 -0.98
N ALA A 96 -9.71 12.93 -1.27
CA ALA A 96 -9.89 14.37 -1.37
C ALA A 96 -10.73 14.88 -0.19
N VAL A 97 -10.24 15.91 0.48
CA VAL A 97 -10.94 16.55 1.60
C VAL A 97 -11.16 18.02 1.28
N VAL A 98 -12.42 18.41 1.24
CA VAL A 98 -12.87 19.78 1.07
C VAL A 98 -13.64 20.19 2.31
N LEU A 99 -13.25 21.32 2.92
CA LEU A 99 -13.91 21.91 4.08
C LEU A 99 -14.31 23.34 3.74
N GLY A 100 -15.50 23.76 4.16
CA GLY A 100 -15.94 25.14 4.04
C GLY A 100 -16.33 25.59 2.63
N ALA A 101 -16.72 24.70 1.75
CA ALA A 101 -17.21 25.09 0.42
C ALA A 101 -18.49 25.92 0.53
N PRO A 102 -18.70 26.90 -0.39
CA PRO A 102 -19.88 27.79 -0.34
C PRO A 102 -21.18 27.06 -0.64
N SER A 103 -21.13 25.97 -1.43
CA SER A 103 -22.33 25.21 -1.80
C SER A 103 -22.09 23.71 -1.81
N GLY A 104 -23.20 22.95 -1.82
CA GLY A 104 -23.18 21.50 -1.92
C GLY A 104 -22.66 20.99 -3.25
N SER A 105 -22.74 21.73 -4.35
CA SER A 105 -22.14 21.38 -5.65
C SER A 105 -20.64 21.66 -5.62
N GLU A 106 -20.22 22.86 -5.23
CA GLU A 106 -18.82 23.27 -5.27
C GLU A 106 -17.89 22.36 -4.45
N ARG A 107 -18.36 21.81 -3.30
CA ARG A 107 -17.54 20.82 -2.57
C ARG A 107 -17.26 19.56 -3.39
N PHE A 108 -18.21 19.13 -4.25
CA PHE A 108 -18.02 17.94 -5.09
C PHE A 108 -17.15 18.27 -6.30
N ASP A 109 -17.34 19.44 -6.90
CA ASP A 109 -16.54 19.90 -8.03
C ASP A 109 -15.07 20.03 -7.59
N ALA A 110 -14.80 20.69 -6.48
CA ALA A 110 -13.45 20.81 -5.92
C ALA A 110 -12.83 19.43 -5.56
N ALA A 111 -13.62 18.52 -4.98
CA ALA A 111 -13.12 17.18 -4.66
C ALA A 111 -12.80 16.37 -5.94
N ALA A 112 -13.62 16.48 -6.98
CA ALA A 112 -13.38 15.85 -8.27
C ALA A 112 -12.11 16.38 -8.93
N GLU A 113 -11.91 17.70 -8.97
CA GLU A 113 -10.70 18.34 -9.51
C GLU A 113 -9.44 17.87 -8.76
N MET A 114 -9.49 17.77 -7.44
CA MET A 114 -8.36 17.26 -6.63
C MET A 114 -8.05 15.79 -6.94
N LEU A 115 -9.07 14.95 -7.10
CA LEU A 115 -8.91 13.55 -7.47
C LEU A 115 -8.36 13.41 -8.89
N ASP A 116 -8.88 14.20 -9.84
CA ASP A 116 -8.38 14.22 -11.22
C ASP A 116 -6.92 14.67 -11.28
N TYR A 117 -6.55 15.71 -10.54
CA TYR A 117 -5.15 16.13 -10.41
C TYR A 117 -4.29 14.97 -9.88
N GLY A 118 -4.74 14.27 -8.85
CA GLY A 118 -4.00 13.16 -8.27
C GLY A 118 -3.82 12.00 -9.26
N PHE A 119 -4.87 11.56 -9.93
CA PHE A 119 -4.81 10.49 -10.93
C PHE A 119 -4.06 10.90 -12.21
N ALA A 120 -4.09 12.18 -12.58
CA ALA A 120 -3.35 12.69 -13.73
C ALA A 120 -1.83 12.71 -13.47
N ASN A 121 -1.40 13.11 -12.27
CA ASN A 121 -0.01 13.43 -11.98
C ASN A 121 0.74 12.33 -11.21
N TYR A 122 0.07 11.39 -10.58
CA TYR A 122 0.70 10.32 -9.78
C TYR A 122 0.38 8.94 -10.33
N ARG A 123 1.23 7.97 -9.98
CA ARG A 123 1.03 6.55 -10.30
C ARG A 123 1.67 5.65 -9.25
N LEU A 124 1.18 4.43 -9.16
CA LEU A 124 1.87 3.36 -8.46
C LEU A 124 3.01 2.84 -9.34
N TYR A 125 4.21 2.83 -8.80
CA TYR A 125 5.40 2.34 -9.46
C TYR A 125 5.91 1.09 -8.73
N PRO A 126 5.85 -0.11 -9.36
CA PRO A 126 6.37 -1.33 -8.77
C PRO A 126 7.89 -1.28 -8.80
N VAL A 127 8.51 -1.15 -7.63
CA VAL A 127 9.97 -1.04 -7.47
C VAL A 127 10.60 -2.42 -7.32
N ALA A 128 9.95 -3.32 -6.58
CA ALA A 128 10.43 -4.66 -6.32
C ALA A 128 9.30 -5.67 -6.33
N GLN A 129 9.59 -6.83 -6.89
CA GLN A 129 8.71 -8.00 -6.87
C GLN A 129 9.40 -9.13 -6.10
N ARG A 130 8.68 -9.79 -5.21
CA ARG A 130 9.18 -10.98 -4.50
C ARG A 130 9.59 -12.06 -5.52
N GLY A 131 10.77 -12.65 -5.33
CA GLY A 131 11.33 -13.64 -6.24
C GLY A 131 12.04 -13.04 -7.46
N ALA A 132 12.05 -11.72 -7.64
CA ALA A 132 12.81 -11.10 -8.72
C ALA A 132 14.30 -11.38 -8.55
N ARG A 133 14.93 -11.92 -9.61
CA ARG A 133 16.34 -12.28 -9.63
C ARG A 133 17.24 -11.05 -9.65
N ILE A 134 18.27 -11.06 -8.80
CA ILE A 134 19.36 -10.10 -8.86
C ILE A 134 20.38 -10.56 -9.92
N ARG A 135 20.87 -9.63 -10.73
CA ARG A 135 21.85 -9.95 -11.76
C ARG A 135 23.18 -10.39 -11.15
N GLY A 136 23.74 -11.44 -11.71
CA GLY A 136 25.01 -12.03 -11.25
C GLY A 136 24.79 -13.15 -10.23
N GLN A 137 25.87 -13.68 -9.74
CA GLN A 137 25.91 -14.69 -8.68
C GLN A 137 26.72 -14.14 -7.51
N MET A 138 26.27 -14.45 -6.29
CA MET A 138 27.02 -14.19 -5.07
C MET A 138 28.11 -15.26 -4.92
N PRO A 139 29.38 -14.88 -4.76
CA PRO A 139 30.45 -15.86 -4.53
C PRO A 139 30.20 -16.67 -3.26
N VAL A 140 30.48 -17.98 -3.30
CA VAL A 140 30.38 -18.87 -2.14
C VAL A 140 31.76 -19.48 -1.86
N THR A 141 32.27 -19.17 -0.68
CA THR A 141 33.55 -19.72 -0.20
C THR A 141 33.36 -21.08 0.44
N GLY A 142 34.25 -22.03 0.14
CA GLY A 142 34.19 -23.39 0.70
C GLY A 142 33.04 -24.25 0.18
N GLY A 143 32.30 -23.80 -0.84
CA GLY A 143 31.18 -24.50 -1.44
C GLY A 143 31.57 -25.42 -2.59
N GLU A 144 30.72 -26.40 -2.90
CA GLU A 144 30.86 -27.25 -4.12
C GLU A 144 30.67 -26.43 -5.40
N GLN A 145 29.80 -25.42 -5.34
CA GLN A 145 29.62 -24.41 -6.36
C GLN A 145 30.29 -23.11 -5.91
N SER A 146 30.84 -22.37 -6.86
CA SER A 146 31.56 -21.12 -6.58
C SER A 146 30.64 -19.90 -6.42
N GLY A 147 29.35 -20.03 -6.69
CA GLY A 147 28.40 -18.96 -6.58
C GLY A 147 26.97 -19.44 -6.44
N VAL A 148 26.10 -18.58 -5.95
CA VAL A 148 24.67 -18.82 -5.74
C VAL A 148 23.86 -17.64 -6.33
N SER A 149 22.73 -17.93 -6.93
CA SER A 149 21.80 -16.90 -7.42
C SER A 149 21.03 -16.28 -6.26
N LEU A 150 20.73 -14.99 -6.37
CA LEU A 150 19.99 -14.23 -5.36
C LEU A 150 18.65 -13.74 -5.90
N ALA A 151 17.67 -13.63 -5.01
CA ALA A 151 16.37 -13.04 -5.31
C ALA A 151 15.92 -12.08 -4.19
N LEU A 152 15.05 -11.14 -4.53
CA LEU A 152 14.38 -10.28 -3.57
C LEU A 152 13.35 -11.10 -2.77
N ASP A 153 13.36 -10.98 -1.44
CA ASP A 153 12.35 -11.56 -0.55
C ASP A 153 11.38 -10.50 -0.04
N GLY A 154 10.89 -9.67 -0.92
CA GLY A 154 9.92 -8.64 -0.62
C GLY A 154 9.35 -8.02 -1.88
N GLU A 155 8.23 -7.35 -1.71
CA GLU A 155 7.61 -6.52 -2.74
C GLU A 155 7.50 -5.09 -2.25
N LEU A 156 7.67 -4.14 -3.15
CA LEU A 156 7.50 -2.73 -2.86
C LEU A 156 6.90 -2.01 -4.06
N THR A 157 5.84 -1.28 -3.79
CA THR A 157 5.24 -0.33 -4.73
C THR A 157 5.25 1.05 -4.10
N LEU A 158 5.77 2.03 -4.80
CA LEU A 158 5.80 3.42 -4.37
C LEU A 158 4.79 4.26 -5.13
N LEU A 159 4.23 5.25 -4.46
CA LEU A 159 3.51 6.33 -5.13
C LEU A 159 4.53 7.37 -5.59
N VAL A 160 4.62 7.58 -6.90
CA VAL A 160 5.56 8.55 -7.50
C VAL A 160 4.81 9.52 -8.41
N ALA A 161 5.35 10.71 -8.59
CA ALA A 161 4.89 11.59 -9.67
C ALA A 161 5.25 10.97 -11.02
N LYS A 162 4.35 11.10 -12.00
CA LYS A 162 4.62 10.60 -13.35
C LYS A 162 5.79 11.37 -13.98
N GLY A 163 6.79 10.64 -14.43
CA GLY A 163 8.03 11.19 -14.97
C GLY A 163 9.18 11.21 -13.97
N ASP A 164 8.91 11.05 -12.68
CA ASP A 164 9.92 11.07 -11.61
C ASP A 164 10.38 9.65 -11.21
N GLU A 165 10.04 8.62 -11.99
CA GLU A 165 10.45 7.24 -11.71
C GLU A 165 11.97 7.08 -11.63
N GLN A 166 12.72 7.95 -12.30
CA GLN A 166 14.18 7.98 -12.29
C GLN A 166 14.76 8.42 -10.94
N SER A 167 13.97 9.07 -10.09
CA SER A 167 14.39 9.43 -8.73
C SER A 167 14.50 8.22 -7.80
N VAL A 168 13.89 7.09 -8.20
CA VAL A 168 13.94 5.82 -7.46
C VAL A 168 15.20 5.06 -7.85
N GLN A 169 16.13 4.95 -6.93
CA GLN A 169 17.38 4.22 -7.11
C GLN A 169 17.44 2.99 -6.22
N LEU A 170 18.04 1.92 -6.73
CA LEU A 170 18.27 0.70 -5.97
C LEU A 170 19.77 0.59 -5.65
N SER A 171 20.09 0.41 -4.38
CA SER A 171 21.46 0.27 -3.89
C SER A 171 21.60 -1.08 -3.18
N PRO A 172 22.28 -2.07 -3.78
CA PRO A 172 22.54 -3.33 -3.12
C PRO A 172 23.50 -3.14 -1.94
N ASN A 173 23.10 -3.69 -0.78
CA ASN A 173 23.92 -3.81 0.43
C ASN A 173 24.13 -5.31 0.69
N LEU A 174 25.09 -5.90 -0.03
CA LEU A 174 25.36 -7.33 -0.05
C LEU A 174 26.80 -7.58 0.44
N PRO A 175 27.06 -8.70 1.13
CA PRO A 175 28.42 -9.10 1.48
C PRO A 175 29.22 -9.47 0.21
N GLU A 176 30.54 -9.47 0.31
CA GLU A 176 31.42 -9.87 -0.81
C GLU A 176 31.29 -11.35 -1.17
N SER A 177 30.99 -12.20 -0.20
CA SER A 177 30.78 -13.64 -0.38
C SER A 177 29.97 -14.23 0.76
N LEU A 178 29.39 -15.42 0.54
CA LEU A 178 28.77 -16.26 1.57
C LEU A 178 29.69 -17.46 1.86
N ALA A 179 29.66 -17.99 3.10
CA ALA A 179 30.38 -19.19 3.48
C ALA A 179 29.47 -20.41 3.37
N ALA A 180 29.92 -21.46 2.69
CA ALA A 180 29.17 -22.71 2.60
C ALA A 180 29.24 -23.50 3.94
N PRO A 181 28.18 -24.31 4.27
CA PRO A 181 27.00 -24.57 3.46
C PRO A 181 26.03 -23.38 3.45
N VAL A 182 25.28 -23.22 2.38
CA VAL A 182 24.23 -22.22 2.21
C VAL A 182 22.95 -22.95 1.81
N ASP A 183 21.84 -22.67 2.44
CA ASP A 183 20.55 -23.23 2.07
C ASP A 183 19.75 -22.26 1.17
N ALA A 184 18.79 -22.79 0.44
CA ALA A 184 17.86 -21.93 -0.32
C ALA A 184 16.98 -21.16 0.67
N GLY A 185 16.88 -19.82 0.46
CA GLY A 185 16.16 -18.91 1.35
C GLY A 185 17.04 -18.28 2.44
N ASP A 186 18.33 -18.63 2.52
CA ASP A 186 19.22 -17.98 3.48
C ASP A 186 19.38 -16.49 3.19
N PRO A 187 19.45 -15.65 4.22
CA PRO A 187 19.62 -14.21 4.06
C PRO A 187 20.98 -13.88 3.46
N ALA A 188 21.00 -13.05 2.41
CA ALA A 188 22.19 -12.66 1.68
C ALA A 188 22.44 -11.14 1.66
N GLY A 189 21.68 -10.37 2.46
CA GLY A 189 21.79 -8.92 2.55
C GLY A 189 20.47 -8.21 2.24
N THR A 190 20.56 -6.98 1.76
CA THR A 190 19.40 -6.14 1.41
C THR A 190 19.64 -5.37 0.11
N VAL A 191 18.56 -4.88 -0.48
CA VAL A 191 18.60 -3.83 -1.50
C VAL A 191 17.88 -2.61 -0.94
N ASP A 192 18.59 -1.53 -0.75
CA ASP A 192 18.04 -0.26 -0.30
C ASP A 192 17.38 0.47 -1.46
N VAL A 193 16.17 0.97 -1.20
CA VAL A 193 15.40 1.82 -2.12
C VAL A 193 15.58 3.26 -1.70
N ILE A 194 16.17 4.06 -2.57
CA ILE A 194 16.52 5.45 -2.32
C ILE A 194 15.65 6.34 -3.20
N VAL A 195 14.98 7.33 -2.61
CA VAL A 195 14.22 8.36 -3.31
C VAL A 195 14.73 9.72 -2.83
N ASP A 196 15.11 10.59 -3.75
CA ASP A 196 15.67 11.92 -3.47
C ASP A 196 16.82 11.87 -2.43
N GLY A 197 17.69 10.88 -2.57
CA GLY A 197 18.87 10.69 -1.71
C GLY A 197 18.55 10.16 -0.30
N LYS A 198 17.32 9.75 -0.03
CA LYS A 198 16.91 9.16 1.26
C LYS A 198 16.49 7.71 1.08
N THR A 199 16.97 6.83 1.92
CA THR A 199 16.49 5.45 1.99
C THR A 199 15.06 5.43 2.53
N VAL A 200 14.12 4.96 1.69
CA VAL A 200 12.69 4.86 2.03
C VAL A 200 12.28 3.44 2.39
N ALA A 201 13.03 2.44 1.96
CA ALA A 201 12.83 1.04 2.29
C ALA A 201 14.12 0.24 2.09
N SER A 202 14.22 -0.91 2.76
CA SER A 202 15.25 -1.92 2.54
C SER A 202 14.57 -3.26 2.31
N ILE A 203 14.85 -3.89 1.16
CA ILE A 203 14.21 -5.13 0.73
C ILE A 203 15.18 -6.28 1.01
N PRO A 204 14.79 -7.31 1.78
CA PRO A 204 15.63 -8.47 2.03
C PRO A 204 16.00 -9.20 0.74
N VAL A 205 17.20 -9.76 0.72
CA VAL A 205 17.73 -10.59 -0.35
C VAL A 205 18.04 -11.97 0.20
N VAL A 206 17.64 -12.99 -0.54
CA VAL A 206 17.85 -14.40 -0.16
C VAL A 206 18.49 -15.20 -1.29
N THR A 207 19.11 -16.30 -0.92
CA THR A 207 19.65 -17.28 -1.85
C THR A 207 18.53 -18.08 -2.51
N MET A 208 18.68 -18.43 -3.78
CA MET A 208 17.68 -19.15 -4.56
C MET A 208 17.88 -20.68 -4.51
N GLU A 209 19.12 -21.11 -4.35
CA GLU A 209 19.50 -22.53 -4.32
C GLU A 209 20.45 -22.81 -3.15
N ALA A 210 20.53 -24.08 -2.76
CA ALA A 210 21.48 -24.53 -1.75
C ALA A 210 22.87 -24.78 -2.37
N VAL A 211 23.92 -24.46 -1.62
CA VAL A 211 25.32 -24.77 -1.98
C VAL A 211 25.95 -25.56 -0.83
N ALA A 212 26.22 -26.83 -1.05
CA ALA A 212 26.85 -27.66 -0.05
C ALA A 212 28.33 -27.31 0.16
N GLY A 213 28.79 -27.49 1.38
CA GLY A 213 30.21 -27.29 1.70
C GLY A 213 31.10 -28.38 1.06
N ARG A 214 32.29 -27.99 0.62
CA ARG A 214 33.34 -28.93 0.20
C ARG A 214 33.96 -29.58 1.42
N GLY A 215 34.19 -30.90 1.36
CA GLY A 215 34.93 -31.64 2.37
C GLY A 215 34.41 -33.06 2.57
N ILE A 216 35.21 -33.84 3.31
CA ILE A 216 34.93 -35.26 3.57
C ILE A 216 33.68 -35.41 4.47
N ARG A 217 33.48 -34.52 5.46
CA ARG A 217 32.32 -34.56 6.39
C ARG A 217 30.99 -34.39 5.68
N PRO A 218 30.76 -33.38 4.85
CA PRO A 218 29.53 -33.25 4.05
C PRO A 218 29.31 -34.43 3.09
N ALA A 219 30.37 -34.97 2.49
CA ALA A 219 30.28 -36.13 1.60
C ALA A 219 29.84 -37.39 2.35
N LEU A 220 30.40 -37.66 3.52
CA LEU A 220 29.99 -38.78 4.38
C LEU A 220 28.56 -38.60 4.89
N GLN A 221 28.16 -37.42 5.27
CA GLN A 221 26.82 -37.13 5.74
C GLN A 221 25.75 -37.38 4.67
N ARG A 222 26.00 -36.95 3.41
CA ARG A 222 25.16 -37.27 2.26
C ARG A 222 25.12 -38.77 1.95
N PHE A 223 26.26 -39.46 2.05
CA PHE A 223 26.31 -40.91 1.85
C PHE A 223 25.40 -41.61 2.85
N TRP A 224 25.45 -41.27 4.14
CA TRP A 224 24.60 -41.84 5.18
C TRP A 224 23.12 -41.46 5.02
N GLN A 225 22.78 -40.26 4.60
CA GLN A 225 21.41 -39.81 4.34
C GLN A 225 20.80 -40.59 3.16
N ASN A 226 21.51 -40.75 2.09
CA ASN A 226 21.03 -41.52 0.92
C ASN A 226 20.92 -42.99 1.23
N TRP A 227 21.88 -43.54 1.96
CA TRP A 227 21.84 -44.94 2.37
C TRP A 227 20.69 -45.26 3.33
N ALA A 228 20.36 -44.35 4.23
CA ALA A 228 19.22 -44.50 5.15
C ALA A 228 17.86 -44.29 4.49
N ALA A 229 17.80 -43.67 3.32
CA ALA A 229 16.56 -43.43 2.55
C ALA A 229 16.20 -44.64 1.65
N ASP A 230 17.15 -45.54 1.41
CA ASP A 230 16.97 -46.76 0.59
C ASP A 230 16.54 -48.01 1.43
N PHE A 231 16.32 -47.80 2.72
CA PHE A 231 15.78 -48.82 3.66
C PHE A 231 14.48 -48.34 4.31
#